data_18f9220df303a029fc7f87dfc96cbe3f
#
_entry.id   18f9220df303a029fc7f87dfc96cbe3f
#
_cell.length_a   1.000
_cell.length_b   1.000
_cell.length_c   1.000
_cell.angle_alpha   90.00
_cell.angle_beta   90.00
_cell.angle_gamma   90.00
#
_symmetry.space_group_name_H-M   'P 1'
#
loop_
_entity.id
_entity.type
_entity.pdbx_description
1 polymer ?
#
loop_
_entity_poly.entity_id
_entity_poly.type
_entity_poly.pdbx_seq_one_letter_code
_entity_poly.pdbx_strand_id
1 'polypeptide(L)'
;MSDIKLTNRVDQAVARLTAKKEGHVGKIVQVMGPVVDIQFPEGSLPAIFNAIEIDGNPTKDIHIHLKTEVVQHIGSDTVRSVAMSSTDGLVRGMEAFDTGHPITVPVGKGCLGRVFNVLGEAVDDDPTPVDASEYWPIHRPAPALSEQSTETKIMETGIKVVDLIAPYALGGKIGLFGGAGVGKTVLIMELIHNVATNHGGYSVFSGVGERTREGNDLWGEMKESGVIDKTALVYGQMNEPPGARMRVGLTGLTMAEYFRDAMSQDVLLFIDNIFRFIQAGSEVSALLGRMPSAVGYQPTLANELGALEERITSTKNGSITSVQAVYVPADDLTDPAPAATFSHLDATTVLSREIVELGIYPAVDPLASTSRILDPLIIGEEHYKVARGVQEILQRYKELQDIIAILGMEELGEADS
;
A
#
# COMPACT_ATOMS: atom_id res chain seq x y z
N MET A 1 13.10 -30.58 -10.44
CA MET A 1 11.84 -29.82 -10.42
C MET A 1 10.60 -30.65 -10.09
N SER A 2 10.51 -31.92 -10.48
CA SER A 2 9.39 -32.80 -10.12
C SER A 2 9.36 -33.17 -8.62
N ASP A 3 10.49 -33.38 -8.01
CA ASP A 3 10.59 -33.88 -6.63
C ASP A 3 10.23 -32.84 -5.57
N ILE A 4 10.57 -31.55 -5.79
CA ILE A 4 10.21 -30.45 -4.87
C ILE A 4 8.70 -30.18 -4.92
N LYS A 5 8.06 -30.25 -6.09
CA LYS A 5 6.60 -30.14 -6.21
C LYS A 5 5.87 -31.33 -5.60
N LEU A 6 6.49 -32.52 -5.65
CA LEU A 6 5.92 -33.73 -5.03
C LEU A 6 6.00 -33.65 -3.50
N THR A 7 7.12 -33.22 -2.94
CA THR A 7 7.34 -33.07 -1.51
C THR A 7 6.36 -32.06 -0.92
N ASN A 8 6.22 -30.89 -1.54
CA ASN A 8 5.24 -29.89 -1.09
C ASN A 8 3.79 -30.39 -1.14
N ARG A 9 3.43 -31.20 -2.12
CA ARG A 9 2.08 -31.80 -2.19
C ARG A 9 1.84 -32.85 -1.11
N VAL A 10 2.87 -33.65 -0.77
CA VAL A 10 2.77 -34.64 0.30
C VAL A 10 2.67 -33.97 1.66
N ASP A 11 3.48 -32.95 1.93
CA ASP A 11 3.43 -32.21 3.18
C ASP A 11 2.08 -31.49 3.36
N GLN A 12 1.53 -30.89 2.31
CA GLN A 12 0.19 -30.32 2.32
C GLN A 12 -0.90 -31.37 2.56
N ALA A 13 -0.78 -32.54 1.94
CA ALA A 13 -1.74 -33.63 2.17
C ALA A 13 -1.69 -34.16 3.62
N VAL A 14 -0.49 -34.28 4.19
CA VAL A 14 -0.30 -34.70 5.59
C VAL A 14 -0.86 -33.64 6.54
N ALA A 15 -0.61 -32.35 6.30
CA ALA A 15 -1.17 -31.25 7.09
C ALA A 15 -2.70 -31.25 7.06
N ARG A 16 -3.31 -31.47 5.88
CA ARG A 16 -4.77 -31.57 5.73
C ARG A 16 -5.36 -32.79 6.47
N LEU A 17 -4.68 -33.93 6.45
CA LEU A 17 -5.13 -35.13 7.18
C LEU A 17 -5.04 -34.95 8.69
N THR A 18 -4.03 -34.24 9.17
CA THR A 18 -3.87 -33.89 10.58
C THR A 18 -4.97 -32.94 11.04
N ALA A 19 -5.21 -31.88 10.26
CA ALA A 19 -6.26 -30.92 10.54
C ALA A 19 -7.67 -31.52 10.50
N LYS A 20 -7.91 -32.48 9.62
CA LYS A 20 -9.19 -33.20 9.59
C LYS A 20 -9.44 -33.98 10.86
N LYS A 21 -8.39 -34.50 11.53
CA LYS A 21 -8.48 -35.16 12.84
C LYS A 21 -8.72 -34.16 13.98
N GLU A 22 -8.27 -32.92 13.85
CA GLU A 22 -8.35 -31.88 14.87
C GLU A 22 -9.58 -30.98 14.74
N GLY A 23 -10.44 -31.21 13.74
CA GLY A 23 -11.64 -30.40 13.53
C GLY A 23 -11.42 -29.09 12.74
N HIS A 24 -10.23 -28.89 12.20
CA HIS A 24 -9.86 -27.70 11.43
C HIS A 24 -10.35 -27.72 9.97
N VAL A 25 -11.24 -28.64 9.60
CA VAL A 25 -11.83 -28.73 8.27
C VAL A 25 -13.30 -28.39 8.33
N GLY A 26 -13.66 -27.33 7.63
CA GLY A 26 -15.03 -26.89 7.43
C GLY A 26 -15.57 -27.26 6.06
N LYS A 27 -16.82 -26.88 5.81
CA LYS A 27 -17.51 -27.04 4.53
C LYS A 27 -18.13 -25.74 4.09
N ILE A 28 -18.02 -25.43 2.80
CA ILE A 28 -18.68 -24.28 2.21
C ILE A 28 -20.19 -24.48 2.30
N VAL A 29 -20.89 -23.50 2.89
CA VAL A 29 -22.36 -23.49 3.01
C VAL A 29 -23.00 -22.44 2.10
N GLN A 30 -22.28 -21.34 1.79
CA GLN A 30 -22.76 -20.29 0.91
C GLN A 30 -21.60 -19.58 0.20
N VAL A 31 -21.84 -19.15 -1.05
CA VAL A 31 -20.94 -18.29 -1.83
C VAL A 31 -21.75 -17.10 -2.34
N MET A 32 -21.26 -15.88 -2.05
CA MET A 32 -21.90 -14.62 -2.48
C MET A 32 -20.82 -13.71 -3.10
N GLY A 33 -20.55 -13.86 -4.40
CA GLY A 33 -19.43 -13.18 -5.02
C GLY A 33 -18.11 -13.53 -4.31
N PRO A 34 -17.32 -12.56 -3.84
CA PRO A 34 -16.05 -12.82 -3.15
C PRO A 34 -16.23 -13.25 -1.68
N VAL A 35 -17.45 -13.33 -1.16
CA VAL A 35 -17.73 -13.73 0.23
C VAL A 35 -18.12 -15.20 0.28
N VAL A 36 -17.48 -15.96 1.16
CA VAL A 36 -17.68 -17.38 1.33
C VAL A 36 -18.02 -17.69 2.79
N ASP A 37 -19.17 -18.29 3.04
CA ASP A 37 -19.57 -18.76 4.37
C ASP A 37 -19.18 -20.24 4.52
N ILE A 38 -18.47 -20.55 5.60
CA ILE A 38 -17.88 -21.87 5.85
C ILE A 38 -18.30 -22.32 7.24
N GLN A 39 -18.91 -23.50 7.31
CA GLN A 39 -19.29 -24.14 8.57
C GLN A 39 -18.21 -25.07 9.05
N PHE A 40 -17.81 -24.94 10.32
CA PHE A 40 -16.86 -25.78 11.01
C PHE A 40 -17.54 -26.64 12.08
N PRO A 41 -16.89 -27.71 12.55
CA PRO A 41 -17.39 -28.46 13.71
C PRO A 41 -17.53 -27.57 14.95
N GLU A 42 -18.49 -27.87 15.79
CA GLU A 42 -18.73 -27.14 17.03
C GLU A 42 -17.45 -27.08 17.91
N GLY A 43 -17.10 -25.87 18.38
CA GLY A 43 -15.89 -25.64 19.17
C GLY A 43 -14.58 -25.50 18.38
N SER A 44 -14.63 -25.61 17.03
CA SER A 44 -13.46 -25.51 16.15
C SER A 44 -13.52 -24.29 15.22
N LEU A 45 -14.13 -23.20 15.67
CA LEU A 45 -14.33 -22.00 14.87
C LEU A 45 -12.99 -21.27 14.64
N PRO A 46 -12.56 -21.01 13.38
CA PRO A 46 -11.35 -20.28 13.07
C PRO A 46 -11.34 -18.89 13.67
N ALA A 47 -10.17 -18.40 14.07
CA ALA A 47 -10.03 -17.02 14.55
C ALA A 47 -10.22 -16.02 13.41
N ILE A 48 -10.62 -14.80 13.77
CA ILE A 48 -10.67 -13.69 12.83
C ILE A 48 -9.26 -13.48 12.24
N PHE A 49 -9.20 -13.21 10.95
CA PHE A 49 -8.01 -13.09 10.10
C PHE A 49 -7.32 -14.42 9.75
N ASN A 50 -7.72 -15.56 10.29
CA ASN A 50 -7.16 -16.81 9.82
C ASN A 50 -7.36 -16.97 8.31
N ALA A 51 -6.31 -17.49 7.66
CA ALA A 51 -6.37 -17.92 6.27
C ALA A 51 -7.04 -19.28 6.17
N ILE A 52 -8.02 -19.41 5.30
CA ILE A 52 -8.71 -20.67 4.98
C ILE A 52 -8.29 -21.07 3.57
N GLU A 53 -7.81 -22.29 3.41
CA GLU A 53 -7.48 -22.86 2.11
C GLU A 53 -8.63 -23.72 1.59
N ILE A 54 -9.03 -23.45 0.35
CA ILE A 54 -10.03 -24.25 -0.37
C ILE A 54 -9.32 -24.83 -1.59
N ASP A 55 -9.24 -26.15 -1.63
CA ASP A 55 -8.57 -26.86 -2.70
C ASP A 55 -9.42 -28.09 -3.09
N GLY A 56 -9.75 -28.18 -4.35
CA GLY A 56 -10.59 -29.29 -4.79
C GLY A 56 -10.94 -29.22 -6.27
N ASN A 57 -11.53 -30.31 -6.73
CA ASN A 57 -11.99 -30.46 -8.11
C ASN A 57 -13.52 -30.60 -8.12
N PRO A 58 -14.28 -29.51 -8.23
CA PRO A 58 -15.74 -29.57 -8.28
C PRO A 58 -16.23 -30.33 -9.53
N THR A 59 -15.45 -30.30 -10.59
CA THR A 59 -15.64 -31.11 -11.81
C THR A 59 -14.29 -31.69 -12.27
N LYS A 60 -14.31 -32.62 -13.24
CA LYS A 60 -13.07 -33.23 -13.78
C LYS A 60 -12.14 -32.21 -14.46
N ASP A 61 -12.69 -31.12 -14.95
CA ASP A 61 -11.99 -30.12 -15.76
C ASP A 61 -11.63 -28.84 -14.97
N ILE A 62 -12.12 -28.73 -13.74
CA ILE A 62 -11.94 -27.52 -12.91
C ILE A 62 -11.20 -27.91 -11.64
N HIS A 63 -10.02 -27.36 -11.46
CA HIS A 63 -9.27 -27.39 -10.21
C HIS A 63 -9.31 -26.00 -9.57
N ILE A 64 -9.74 -25.95 -8.31
CA ILE A 64 -9.79 -24.72 -7.53
C ILE A 64 -8.72 -24.78 -6.46
N HIS A 65 -7.91 -23.74 -6.41
CA HIS A 65 -7.00 -23.46 -5.31
C HIS A 65 -7.19 -21.99 -4.90
N LEU A 66 -7.83 -21.77 -3.77
CA LEU A 66 -8.25 -20.47 -3.30
C LEU A 66 -7.91 -20.30 -1.83
N LYS A 67 -7.40 -19.11 -1.47
CA LYS A 67 -7.30 -18.67 -0.07
C LYS A 67 -8.35 -17.61 0.22
N THR A 68 -8.99 -17.75 1.38
CA THR A 68 -9.93 -16.76 1.92
C THR A 68 -9.47 -16.35 3.31
N GLU A 69 -9.88 -15.17 3.75
CA GLU A 69 -9.58 -14.65 5.09
C GLU A 69 -10.86 -14.54 5.90
N VAL A 70 -10.86 -15.05 7.12
CA VAL A 70 -11.99 -14.94 8.04
C VAL A 70 -12.15 -13.50 8.49
N VAL A 71 -13.34 -12.92 8.25
CA VAL A 71 -13.64 -11.53 8.60
C VAL A 71 -14.77 -11.38 9.61
N GLN A 72 -15.57 -12.43 9.81
CA GLN A 72 -16.71 -12.40 10.72
C GLN A 72 -17.11 -13.81 11.18
N HIS A 73 -17.53 -13.92 12.42
CA HIS A 73 -18.23 -15.11 12.92
C HIS A 73 -19.75 -14.94 12.77
N ILE A 74 -20.41 -15.98 12.28
CA ILE A 74 -21.87 -16.04 12.12
C ILE A 74 -22.39 -17.20 12.94
N GLY A 75 -22.97 -16.90 14.10
CA GLY A 75 -23.43 -17.94 15.02
C GLY A 75 -22.26 -18.68 15.69
N SER A 76 -22.51 -19.95 16.03
CA SER A 76 -21.59 -20.77 16.84
C SER A 76 -20.63 -21.65 16.04
N ASP A 77 -20.89 -21.86 14.75
CA ASP A 77 -20.21 -22.85 13.93
C ASP A 77 -19.82 -22.37 12.52
N THR A 78 -20.20 -21.14 12.15
CA THR A 78 -20.00 -20.63 10.80
C THR A 78 -19.14 -19.35 10.81
N VAL A 79 -18.19 -19.29 9.91
CA VAL A 79 -17.39 -18.09 9.63
C VAL A 79 -17.75 -17.53 8.28
N ARG A 80 -17.69 -16.22 8.17
CA ARG A 80 -17.72 -15.50 6.90
C ARG A 80 -16.33 -15.09 6.53
N SER A 81 -15.90 -15.44 5.32
CA SER A 81 -14.58 -15.15 4.80
C SER A 81 -14.63 -14.40 3.48
N VAL A 82 -13.56 -13.69 3.16
CA VAL A 82 -13.39 -12.94 1.91
C VAL A 82 -12.29 -13.58 1.08
N ALA A 83 -12.59 -13.86 -0.17
CA ALA A 83 -11.68 -14.51 -1.10
C ALA A 83 -10.58 -13.56 -1.59
N MET A 84 -9.36 -14.09 -1.73
CA MET A 84 -8.19 -13.37 -2.26
C MET A 84 -8.03 -13.53 -3.78
N SER A 85 -8.81 -14.43 -4.39
CA SER A 85 -8.88 -14.59 -5.85
C SER A 85 -10.31 -14.93 -6.26
N SER A 86 -10.55 -15.24 -7.56
CA SER A 86 -11.91 -15.57 -8.04
C SER A 86 -12.51 -16.75 -7.28
N THR A 87 -13.81 -16.63 -6.99
CA THR A 87 -14.63 -17.68 -6.40
C THR A 87 -15.37 -18.53 -7.45
N ASP A 88 -15.07 -18.30 -8.74
CA ASP A 88 -15.73 -19.02 -9.83
C ASP A 88 -15.47 -20.53 -9.72
N GLY A 89 -16.54 -21.30 -9.82
CA GLY A 89 -16.49 -22.76 -9.72
C GLY A 89 -16.58 -23.31 -8.30
N LEU A 90 -16.60 -22.49 -7.24
CA LEU A 90 -16.87 -22.96 -5.90
C LEU A 90 -18.28 -23.54 -5.80
N VAL A 91 -18.40 -24.68 -5.13
CA VAL A 91 -19.68 -25.32 -4.86
C VAL A 91 -19.87 -25.59 -3.37
N ARG A 92 -21.13 -25.61 -2.93
CA ARG A 92 -21.49 -25.97 -1.56
C ARG A 92 -21.01 -27.39 -1.24
N GLY A 93 -20.54 -27.58 -0.01
CA GLY A 93 -20.03 -28.87 0.46
C GLY A 93 -18.55 -29.12 0.18
N MET A 94 -17.87 -28.28 -0.59
CA MET A 94 -16.40 -28.36 -0.70
C MET A 94 -15.75 -28.18 0.65
N GLU A 95 -14.67 -28.94 0.88
CA GLU A 95 -13.86 -28.83 2.09
C GLU A 95 -13.04 -27.55 2.09
N ALA A 96 -12.96 -26.92 3.25
CA ALA A 96 -12.19 -25.71 3.49
C ALA A 96 -11.32 -25.91 4.74
N PHE A 97 -10.04 -25.65 4.62
CA PHE A 97 -9.03 -25.95 5.62
C PHE A 97 -8.59 -24.67 6.35
N ASP A 98 -8.80 -24.62 7.67
CA ASP A 98 -8.24 -23.56 8.52
C ASP A 98 -6.73 -23.80 8.71
N THR A 99 -5.92 -22.85 8.29
CA THR A 99 -4.46 -22.91 8.46
C THR A 99 -4.00 -22.67 9.90
N GLY A 100 -4.90 -22.15 10.75
CA GLY A 100 -4.59 -21.78 12.13
C GLY A 100 -3.82 -20.46 12.29
N HIS A 101 -3.56 -19.75 11.21
CA HIS A 101 -2.83 -18.48 11.21
C HIS A 101 -3.32 -17.53 10.10
N PRO A 102 -3.07 -16.22 10.21
CA PRO A 102 -3.33 -15.27 9.14
C PRO A 102 -2.53 -15.59 7.85
N ILE A 103 -2.89 -14.90 6.75
CA ILE A 103 -2.08 -14.93 5.53
C ILE A 103 -0.64 -14.55 5.88
N THR A 104 0.32 -15.39 5.50
CA THR A 104 1.75 -15.17 5.66
C THR A 104 2.39 -14.95 4.30
N VAL A 105 3.35 -14.04 4.25
CA VAL A 105 4.04 -13.67 3.01
C VAL A 105 5.56 -13.77 3.19
N PRO A 106 6.31 -14.05 2.12
CA PRO A 106 7.76 -14.12 2.18
C PRO A 106 8.34 -12.74 2.52
N VAL A 107 9.41 -12.73 3.28
CA VAL A 107 10.15 -11.52 3.65
C VAL A 107 11.66 -11.74 3.49
N GLY A 108 12.41 -10.65 3.38
CA GLY A 108 13.85 -10.69 3.27
C GLY A 108 14.37 -10.30 1.89
N LYS A 109 15.68 -10.38 1.72
CA LYS A 109 16.39 -9.95 0.49
C LYS A 109 15.96 -10.71 -0.76
N GLY A 110 15.51 -11.95 -0.62
CA GLY A 110 15.02 -12.76 -1.73
C GLY A 110 13.73 -12.21 -2.37
N CYS A 111 13.08 -11.23 -1.72
CA CYS A 111 11.93 -10.53 -2.30
C CYS A 111 12.34 -9.37 -3.23
N LEU A 112 13.58 -8.90 -3.15
CA LEU A 112 14.06 -7.79 -3.99
C LEU A 112 14.16 -8.23 -5.45
N GLY A 113 13.78 -7.35 -6.34
CA GLY A 113 13.75 -7.62 -7.77
C GLY A 113 12.53 -8.40 -8.26
N ARG A 114 11.65 -8.83 -7.37
CA ARG A 114 10.52 -9.72 -7.64
C ARG A 114 9.19 -8.99 -7.56
N VAL A 115 8.18 -9.56 -8.24
CA VAL A 115 6.80 -9.08 -8.22
C VAL A 115 5.91 -10.14 -7.56
N PHE A 116 5.12 -9.72 -6.59
CA PHE A 116 4.26 -10.58 -5.79
C PHE A 116 2.78 -10.21 -5.91
N ASN A 117 1.90 -11.19 -5.69
CA ASN A 117 0.49 -10.96 -5.44
C ASN A 117 0.22 -10.75 -3.93
N VAL A 118 -1.06 -10.58 -3.56
CA VAL A 118 -1.49 -10.40 -2.16
C VAL A 118 -1.08 -11.54 -1.24
N LEU A 119 -0.94 -12.75 -1.74
CA LEU A 119 -0.54 -13.95 -0.99
C LEU A 119 0.98 -14.12 -0.87
N GLY A 120 1.76 -13.19 -1.44
CA GLY A 120 3.22 -13.29 -1.49
C GLY A 120 3.73 -14.34 -2.48
N GLU A 121 2.92 -14.73 -3.45
CA GLU A 121 3.33 -15.59 -4.54
C GLU A 121 3.96 -14.75 -5.64
N ALA A 122 5.12 -15.18 -6.15
CA ALA A 122 5.78 -14.49 -7.26
C ALA A 122 4.96 -14.64 -8.54
N VAL A 123 4.69 -13.53 -9.21
CA VAL A 123 3.88 -13.45 -10.45
C VAL A 123 4.68 -12.88 -11.62
N ASP A 124 5.99 -12.68 -11.44
CA ASP A 124 6.92 -12.28 -12.49
C ASP A 124 7.36 -13.47 -13.36
N ASP A 125 8.09 -13.17 -14.43
CA ASP A 125 8.57 -14.16 -15.40
C ASP A 125 9.79 -14.97 -14.93
N ASP A 126 10.33 -14.68 -13.73
CA ASP A 126 11.50 -15.37 -13.19
C ASP A 126 11.08 -16.74 -12.62
N PRO A 127 11.53 -17.86 -13.22
CA PRO A 127 11.20 -19.18 -12.75
C PRO A 127 11.93 -19.59 -11.46
N THR A 128 12.83 -18.75 -10.95
CA THR A 128 13.62 -19.05 -9.76
C THR A 128 12.70 -18.97 -8.53
N PRO A 129 12.71 -19.98 -7.64
CA PRO A 129 11.99 -19.89 -6.37
C PRO A 129 12.45 -18.69 -5.55
N VAL A 130 11.52 -18.04 -4.86
CA VAL A 130 11.85 -16.94 -3.95
C VAL A 130 12.68 -17.49 -2.79
N ASP A 131 13.88 -16.93 -2.61
CA ASP A 131 14.75 -17.25 -1.46
C ASP A 131 14.32 -16.42 -0.25
N ALA A 132 13.16 -16.77 0.32
CA ALA A 132 12.61 -16.08 1.47
C ALA A 132 13.41 -16.43 2.74
N SER A 133 13.81 -15.41 3.49
CA SER A 133 14.45 -15.61 4.79
C SER A 133 13.46 -16.18 5.81
N GLU A 134 12.25 -15.67 5.81
CA GLU A 134 11.16 -16.02 6.71
C GLU A 134 9.80 -15.74 6.03
N TYR A 135 8.72 -16.17 6.70
CA TYR A 135 7.34 -15.81 6.34
C TYR A 135 6.69 -15.09 7.51
N TRP A 136 6.18 -13.90 7.27
CA TRP A 136 5.53 -13.08 8.28
C TRP A 136 4.05 -12.88 7.99
N PRO A 137 3.19 -12.84 9.04
CA PRO A 137 1.77 -12.59 8.86
C PRO A 137 1.53 -11.14 8.45
N ILE A 138 0.56 -10.93 7.55
CA ILE A 138 0.20 -9.58 7.09
C ILE A 138 -0.52 -8.75 8.16
N HIS A 139 -1.21 -9.42 9.10
CA HIS A 139 -1.82 -8.77 10.26
C HIS A 139 -0.83 -8.75 11.42
N ARG A 140 -0.28 -7.58 11.66
CA ARG A 140 0.69 -7.32 12.73
C ARG A 140 0.29 -6.08 13.51
N PRO A 141 0.56 -6.00 14.82
CA PRO A 141 0.35 -4.77 15.57
C PRO A 141 1.33 -3.68 15.11
N ALA A 142 0.94 -2.43 15.29
CA ALA A 142 1.87 -1.31 15.15
C ALA A 142 3.01 -1.44 16.21
N PRO A 143 4.21 -0.88 15.93
CA PRO A 143 5.29 -0.85 16.92
C PRO A 143 4.84 -0.22 18.23
N ALA A 144 5.23 -0.83 19.36
CA ALA A 144 4.91 -0.29 20.66
C ALA A 144 5.50 1.12 20.83
N LEU A 145 4.86 1.95 21.64
CA LEU A 145 5.33 3.33 21.89
C LEU A 145 6.79 3.38 22.38
N SER A 146 7.20 2.38 23.15
CA SER A 146 8.58 2.24 23.64
C SER A 146 9.63 1.89 22.55
N GLU A 147 9.18 1.38 21.41
CA GLU A 147 10.02 1.00 20.26
C GLU A 147 10.14 2.13 19.24
N GLN A 148 9.20 3.07 19.24
CA GLN A 148 9.20 4.18 18.31
C GLN A 148 10.34 5.16 18.61
N SER A 149 10.89 5.75 17.55
CA SER A 149 11.83 6.85 17.65
C SER A 149 11.07 8.16 17.84
N THR A 150 11.53 8.97 18.78
CA THR A 150 10.99 10.34 19.01
C THR A 150 11.78 11.41 18.26
N GLU A 151 12.88 11.03 17.62
CA GLU A 151 13.75 11.95 16.89
C GLU A 151 13.16 12.23 15.50
N THR A 152 12.89 13.49 15.20
CA THR A 152 12.47 13.92 13.87
C THR A 152 13.70 14.20 13.01
N LYS A 153 13.89 13.43 11.96
CA LYS A 153 14.97 13.59 10.97
C LYS A 153 14.38 13.91 9.62
N ILE A 154 15.07 14.76 8.87
CA ILE A 154 14.74 15.04 7.48
C ILE A 154 15.26 13.88 6.62
N MET A 155 14.40 13.41 5.70
CA MET A 155 14.81 12.52 4.62
C MET A 155 15.19 13.37 3.41
N GLU A 156 16.46 13.46 3.11
CA GLU A 156 16.95 14.16 1.93
C GLU A 156 16.58 13.37 0.66
N THR A 157 15.69 13.92 -0.14
CA THR A 157 15.20 13.27 -1.36
C THR A 157 16.08 13.52 -2.57
N GLY A 158 16.91 14.56 -2.53
CA GLY A 158 17.70 15.05 -3.67
C GLY A 158 16.88 15.87 -4.68
N ILE A 159 15.58 16.06 -4.43
CA ILE A 159 14.67 16.84 -5.26
C ILE A 159 14.51 18.22 -4.63
N LYS A 160 15.14 19.24 -5.22
CA LYS A 160 15.26 20.58 -4.63
C LYS A 160 13.95 21.19 -4.15
N VAL A 161 12.89 21.10 -4.96
CA VAL A 161 11.59 21.67 -4.60
C VAL A 161 10.97 20.96 -3.41
N VAL A 162 11.14 19.66 -3.30
CA VAL A 162 10.67 18.87 -2.15
C VAL A 162 11.49 19.23 -0.92
N ASP A 163 12.81 19.08 -0.99
CA ASP A 163 13.70 19.27 0.16
C ASP A 163 13.64 20.70 0.71
N LEU A 164 13.41 21.71 -0.15
CA LEU A 164 13.33 23.09 0.28
C LEU A 164 11.94 23.47 0.83
N ILE A 165 10.87 23.14 0.09
CA ILE A 165 9.52 23.70 0.33
C ILE A 165 8.63 22.76 1.14
N ALA A 166 8.72 21.44 0.89
CA ALA A 166 7.89 20.45 1.53
C ALA A 166 8.74 19.23 1.93
N PRO A 167 9.74 19.40 2.82
CA PRO A 167 10.68 18.35 3.18
C PRO A 167 9.98 17.16 3.82
N TYR A 168 10.49 15.95 3.54
CA TYR A 168 9.96 14.71 4.09
C TYR A 168 10.60 14.38 5.42
N ALA A 169 9.79 13.93 6.37
CA ALA A 169 10.30 13.36 7.61
C ALA A 169 10.64 11.88 7.41
N LEU A 170 11.77 11.45 7.94
CA LEU A 170 12.12 10.03 8.01
C LEU A 170 11.10 9.31 8.89
N GLY A 171 10.47 8.26 8.38
CA GLY A 171 9.35 7.59 9.05
C GLY A 171 8.02 8.32 8.91
N GLY A 172 7.97 9.39 8.12
CA GLY A 172 6.76 10.16 7.83
C GLY A 172 5.87 9.54 6.75
N LYS A 173 4.66 10.05 6.68
CA LYS A 173 3.64 9.67 5.71
C LYS A 173 3.39 10.83 4.76
N ILE A 174 3.70 10.63 3.50
CA ILE A 174 3.62 11.66 2.46
C ILE A 174 2.47 11.33 1.51
N GLY A 175 1.55 12.27 1.36
CA GLY A 175 0.52 12.18 0.33
C GLY A 175 1.02 12.76 -0.99
N LEU A 176 0.95 11.98 -2.06
CA LEU A 176 1.27 12.39 -3.41
C LEU A 176 -0.02 12.61 -4.21
N PHE A 177 -0.28 13.86 -4.56
CA PHE A 177 -1.46 14.29 -5.29
C PHE A 177 -1.08 14.65 -6.72
N GLY A 178 -1.91 14.26 -7.66
CA GLY A 178 -1.74 14.62 -9.06
C GLY A 178 -2.58 13.76 -9.98
N GLY A 179 -3.07 14.38 -11.05
CA GLY A 179 -3.81 13.70 -12.10
C GLY A 179 -2.94 12.74 -12.93
N ALA A 180 -3.51 12.18 -13.99
CA ALA A 180 -2.77 11.38 -14.94
C ALA A 180 -1.79 12.25 -15.75
N GLY A 181 -0.59 11.74 -16.04
CA GLY A 181 0.39 12.37 -16.92
C GLY A 181 1.14 13.56 -16.33
N VAL A 182 1.12 13.75 -15.01
CA VAL A 182 1.88 14.84 -14.34
C VAL A 182 3.28 14.42 -13.86
N GLY A 183 3.72 13.22 -14.20
CA GLY A 183 5.06 12.73 -13.85
C GLY A 183 5.16 12.03 -12.50
N LYS A 184 4.06 11.47 -11.97
CA LYS A 184 4.06 10.68 -10.73
C LYS A 184 5.10 9.57 -10.74
N THR A 185 5.08 8.75 -11.78
CA THR A 185 6.00 7.60 -11.96
C THR A 185 7.46 8.05 -11.97
N VAL A 186 7.76 9.13 -12.68
CA VAL A 186 9.13 9.69 -12.74
C VAL A 186 9.60 10.14 -11.36
N LEU A 187 8.73 10.80 -10.59
CA LEU A 187 9.04 11.21 -9.21
C LEU A 187 9.29 10.01 -8.30
N ILE A 188 8.47 8.96 -8.40
CA ILE A 188 8.63 7.72 -7.65
C ILE A 188 9.97 7.05 -7.98
N MET A 189 10.30 6.94 -9.26
CA MET A 189 11.56 6.36 -9.73
C MET A 189 12.77 7.12 -9.21
N GLU A 190 12.71 8.45 -9.23
CA GLU A 190 13.78 9.31 -8.70
C GLU A 190 13.96 9.14 -7.19
N LEU A 191 12.86 9.08 -6.44
CA LEU A 191 12.91 8.82 -5.00
C LEU A 191 13.54 7.45 -4.68
N ILE A 192 13.15 6.41 -5.40
CA ILE A 192 13.73 5.06 -5.24
C ILE A 192 15.24 5.09 -5.54
N HIS A 193 15.62 5.71 -6.65
CA HIS A 193 17.01 5.82 -7.05
C HIS A 193 17.85 6.54 -5.99
N ASN A 194 17.37 7.67 -5.50
CA ASN A 194 18.08 8.49 -4.53
C ASN A 194 18.20 7.80 -3.16
N VAL A 195 17.13 7.12 -2.70
CA VAL A 195 17.19 6.33 -1.46
C VAL A 195 18.16 5.15 -1.60
N ALA A 196 18.10 4.43 -2.72
CA ALA A 196 19.01 3.31 -2.96
C ALA A 196 20.48 3.74 -3.04
N THR A 197 20.76 4.90 -3.65
CA THR A 197 22.11 5.39 -3.90
C THR A 197 22.71 6.11 -2.69
N ASN A 198 21.93 7.00 -2.06
CA ASN A 198 22.45 7.89 -1.01
C ASN A 198 22.26 7.33 0.39
N HIS A 199 21.22 6.54 0.62
CA HIS A 199 20.90 5.99 1.93
C HIS A 199 21.15 4.48 2.03
N GLY A 200 21.44 3.79 0.90
CA GLY A 200 21.66 2.34 0.86
C GLY A 200 20.42 1.53 1.24
N GLY A 201 19.26 2.17 1.33
CA GLY A 201 18.00 1.58 1.75
C GLY A 201 17.30 0.75 0.66
N TYR A 202 16.26 0.06 1.07
CA TYR A 202 15.39 -0.71 0.20
C TYR A 202 14.05 0.00 0.02
N SER A 203 13.37 -0.34 -1.07
CA SER A 203 12.03 0.17 -1.37
C SER A 203 11.06 -0.97 -1.56
N VAL A 204 9.80 -0.72 -1.20
CA VAL A 204 8.68 -1.61 -1.48
C VAL A 204 7.60 -0.80 -2.18
N PHE A 205 7.11 -1.31 -3.30
CA PHE A 205 6.03 -0.69 -4.04
C PHE A 205 4.78 -1.56 -3.97
N SER A 206 3.70 -1.01 -3.41
CA SER A 206 2.39 -1.67 -3.34
C SER A 206 1.42 -1.02 -4.32
N GLY A 207 1.13 -1.71 -5.42
CA GLY A 207 0.10 -1.34 -6.38
C GLY A 207 -1.27 -1.81 -5.92
N VAL A 208 -2.12 -0.88 -5.48
CA VAL A 208 -3.44 -1.17 -4.92
C VAL A 208 -4.52 -0.72 -5.88
N GLY A 209 -5.18 -1.66 -6.54
CA GLY A 209 -6.28 -1.38 -7.46
C GLY A 209 -5.89 -0.59 -8.71
N GLU A 210 -4.62 -0.63 -9.09
CA GLU A 210 -4.12 0.02 -10.30
C GLU A 210 -4.29 -0.87 -11.53
N ARG A 211 -4.13 -0.27 -12.72
CA ARG A 211 -4.23 -0.99 -13.98
C ARG A 211 -3.02 -1.90 -14.16
N THR A 212 -3.26 -3.12 -14.63
CA THR A 212 -2.21 -4.11 -14.93
C THR A 212 -1.13 -3.56 -15.86
N ARG A 213 -1.53 -2.78 -16.87
CA ARG A 213 -0.61 -2.16 -17.80
C ARG A 213 0.34 -1.18 -17.11
N GLU A 214 -0.18 -0.29 -16.25
CA GLU A 214 0.62 0.71 -15.52
C GLU A 214 1.62 0.03 -14.57
N GLY A 215 1.20 -1.07 -13.92
CA GLY A 215 2.10 -1.87 -13.09
C GLY A 215 3.21 -2.55 -13.89
N ASN A 216 2.91 -3.03 -15.09
CA ASN A 216 3.89 -3.66 -15.97
C ASN A 216 4.87 -2.62 -16.56
N ASP A 217 4.36 -1.46 -16.97
CA ASP A 217 5.18 -0.35 -17.47
C ASP A 217 6.16 0.10 -16.38
N LEU A 218 5.69 0.30 -15.13
CA LEU A 218 6.53 0.65 -13.98
C LEU A 218 7.63 -0.39 -13.71
N TRP A 219 7.28 -1.67 -13.75
CA TRP A 219 8.25 -2.76 -13.58
C TRP A 219 9.33 -2.75 -14.68
N GLY A 220 8.93 -2.50 -15.94
CA GLY A 220 9.85 -2.33 -17.07
C GLY A 220 10.81 -1.16 -16.85
N GLU A 221 10.29 0.01 -16.49
CA GLU A 221 11.08 1.21 -16.19
C GLU A 221 12.06 1.00 -15.03
N MET A 222 11.65 0.29 -13.97
CA MET A 222 12.52 -0.06 -12.85
C MET A 222 13.68 -0.99 -13.26
N LYS A 223 13.43 -1.90 -14.20
CA LYS A 223 14.49 -2.76 -14.77
C LYS A 223 15.48 -1.95 -15.61
N GLU A 224 14.97 -1.08 -16.48
CA GLU A 224 15.81 -0.25 -17.35
C GLU A 224 16.66 0.74 -16.55
N SER A 225 16.12 1.32 -15.49
CA SER A 225 16.84 2.25 -14.61
C SER A 225 17.78 1.57 -13.60
N GLY A 226 17.69 0.23 -13.45
CA GLY A 226 18.53 -0.53 -12.51
C GLY A 226 18.15 -0.40 -11.04
N VAL A 227 16.99 0.18 -10.71
CA VAL A 227 16.53 0.30 -9.31
C VAL A 227 15.78 -0.94 -8.83
N ILE A 228 15.43 -1.85 -9.73
CA ILE A 228 14.66 -3.06 -9.42
C ILE A 228 15.35 -3.94 -8.38
N ASP A 229 16.67 -4.05 -8.40
CA ASP A 229 17.45 -4.90 -7.48
C ASP A 229 17.36 -4.44 -6.00
N LYS A 230 16.86 -3.24 -5.77
CA LYS A 230 16.65 -2.64 -4.44
C LYS A 230 15.17 -2.52 -4.07
N THR A 231 14.28 -3.04 -4.92
CA THR A 231 12.83 -2.83 -4.79
C THR A 231 12.09 -4.18 -4.83
N ALA A 232 11.15 -4.36 -3.91
CA ALA A 232 10.15 -5.42 -3.98
C ALA A 232 8.82 -4.82 -4.46
N LEU A 233 8.13 -5.50 -5.39
CA LEU A 233 6.84 -5.04 -5.91
C LEU A 233 5.74 -6.01 -5.47
N VAL A 234 4.60 -5.44 -5.06
CA VAL A 234 3.43 -6.22 -4.66
C VAL A 234 2.20 -5.63 -5.34
N TYR A 235 1.51 -6.40 -6.15
CA TYR A 235 0.38 -5.93 -6.93
C TYR A 235 -0.93 -6.63 -6.53
N GLY A 236 -1.95 -5.83 -6.25
CA GLY A 236 -3.36 -6.23 -6.17
C GLY A 236 -4.14 -5.34 -7.12
N GLN A 237 -4.30 -5.81 -8.36
CA GLN A 237 -4.72 -4.98 -9.47
C GLN A 237 -6.23 -4.77 -9.53
N MET A 238 -6.66 -3.86 -10.40
CA MET A 238 -8.06 -3.43 -10.55
C MET A 238 -9.03 -4.58 -10.85
N ASN A 239 -8.59 -5.60 -11.57
CA ASN A 239 -9.38 -6.78 -11.94
C ASN A 239 -9.46 -7.84 -10.84
N GLU A 240 -8.68 -7.70 -9.76
CA GLU A 240 -8.71 -8.63 -8.64
C GLU A 240 -9.90 -8.36 -7.69
N PRO A 241 -10.37 -9.37 -6.94
CA PRO A 241 -11.49 -9.20 -6.02
C PRO A 241 -11.15 -8.21 -4.90
N PRO A 242 -12.17 -7.62 -4.25
CA PRO A 242 -11.96 -6.62 -3.21
C PRO A 242 -11.14 -7.12 -2.03
N GLY A 243 -11.17 -8.42 -1.71
CA GLY A 243 -10.31 -9.02 -0.68
C GLY A 243 -8.83 -8.83 -0.98
N ALA A 244 -8.40 -9.10 -2.21
CA ALA A 244 -7.01 -8.90 -2.64
C ALA A 244 -6.62 -7.41 -2.58
N ARG A 245 -7.44 -6.53 -3.14
CA ARG A 245 -7.19 -5.08 -3.15
C ARG A 245 -7.15 -4.48 -1.74
N MET A 246 -7.91 -5.01 -0.80
CA MET A 246 -7.94 -4.58 0.60
C MET A 246 -6.71 -5.05 1.39
N ARG A 247 -6.03 -6.12 0.97
CA ARG A 247 -4.94 -6.74 1.72
C ARG A 247 -3.55 -6.56 1.11
N VAL A 248 -3.46 -6.25 -0.18
CA VAL A 248 -2.17 -6.11 -0.87
C VAL A 248 -1.28 -5.02 -0.26
N GLY A 249 -1.85 -3.92 0.23
CA GLY A 249 -1.11 -2.89 0.96
C GLY A 249 -0.47 -3.41 2.24
N LEU A 250 -1.15 -4.32 2.95
CA LEU A 250 -0.61 -4.99 4.15
C LEU A 250 0.52 -5.95 3.80
N THR A 251 0.45 -6.63 2.65
CA THR A 251 1.52 -7.50 2.16
C THR A 251 2.80 -6.70 1.92
N GLY A 252 2.71 -5.60 1.18
CA GLY A 252 3.87 -4.73 0.95
C GLY A 252 4.41 -4.11 2.23
N LEU A 253 3.53 -3.64 3.12
CA LEU A 253 3.93 -3.11 4.42
C LEU A 253 4.67 -4.15 5.27
N THR A 254 4.22 -5.41 5.27
CA THR A 254 4.89 -6.50 6.00
C THR A 254 6.30 -6.76 5.48
N MET A 255 6.50 -6.72 4.15
CA MET A 255 7.84 -6.81 3.57
C MET A 255 8.73 -5.63 3.98
N ALA A 256 8.18 -4.41 3.99
CA ALA A 256 8.88 -3.21 4.44
C ALA A 256 9.26 -3.28 5.94
N GLU A 257 8.34 -3.80 6.78
CA GLU A 257 8.60 -3.99 8.22
C GLU A 257 9.77 -4.95 8.49
N TYR A 258 9.94 -6.00 7.69
CA TYR A 258 11.08 -6.89 7.83
C TYR A 258 12.40 -6.15 7.61
N PHE A 259 12.48 -5.33 6.57
CA PHE A 259 13.69 -4.54 6.30
C PHE A 259 13.96 -3.53 7.41
N ARG A 260 12.92 -2.88 7.97
CA ARG A 260 13.06 -1.97 9.11
C ARG A 260 13.47 -2.69 10.39
N ASP A 261 12.74 -3.74 10.77
CA ASP A 261 12.82 -4.34 12.12
C ASP A 261 13.95 -5.39 12.23
N ALA A 262 14.08 -6.28 11.23
CA ALA A 262 15.06 -7.35 11.24
C ALA A 262 16.41 -6.95 10.61
N MET A 263 16.39 -6.04 9.64
CA MET A 263 17.58 -5.64 8.92
C MET A 263 18.09 -4.24 9.30
N SER A 264 17.37 -3.53 10.17
CA SER A 264 17.72 -2.17 10.63
C SER A 264 17.97 -1.19 9.48
N GLN A 265 17.07 -1.18 8.51
CA GLN A 265 17.14 -0.34 7.32
C GLN A 265 16.13 0.80 7.36
N ASP A 266 16.45 1.86 6.67
CA ASP A 266 15.49 2.88 6.29
C ASP A 266 14.82 2.45 4.97
N VAL A 267 13.51 2.31 5.00
CA VAL A 267 12.72 1.74 3.91
C VAL A 267 11.79 2.79 3.34
N LEU A 268 11.71 2.84 2.03
CA LEU A 268 10.71 3.65 1.32
C LEU A 268 9.56 2.75 0.88
N LEU A 269 8.35 3.05 1.34
CA LEU A 269 7.14 2.32 1.00
C LEU A 269 6.24 3.19 0.11
N PHE A 270 5.97 2.71 -1.10
CA PHE A 270 4.98 3.34 -1.99
C PHE A 270 3.67 2.59 -1.91
N ILE A 271 2.57 3.33 -1.83
CA ILE A 271 1.21 2.80 -1.91
C ILE A 271 0.48 3.55 -3.02
N ASP A 272 0.24 2.91 -4.13
CA ASP A 272 -0.50 3.48 -5.24
C ASP A 272 -1.68 2.57 -5.59
N ASN A 273 -2.86 2.86 -5.14
CA ASN A 273 -3.39 4.09 -4.56
C ASN A 273 -4.09 3.80 -3.22
N ILE A 274 -3.86 4.59 -2.19
CA ILE A 274 -4.47 4.37 -0.86
C ILE A 274 -6.00 4.48 -0.89
N PHE A 275 -6.57 5.30 -1.78
CA PHE A 275 -8.02 5.38 -1.97
C PHE A 275 -8.62 4.02 -2.38
N ARG A 276 -7.90 3.24 -3.20
CA ARG A 276 -8.38 1.91 -3.63
C ARG A 276 -8.43 0.90 -2.49
N PHE A 277 -7.54 1.02 -1.51
CA PHE A 277 -7.62 0.27 -0.27
C PHE A 277 -8.94 0.56 0.47
N ILE A 278 -9.29 1.84 0.64
CA ILE A 278 -10.53 2.27 1.28
C ILE A 278 -11.75 1.80 0.49
N GLN A 279 -11.74 1.96 -0.83
CA GLN A 279 -12.81 1.51 -1.72
C GLN A 279 -13.05 0.01 -1.62
N ALA A 280 -11.99 -0.80 -1.65
CA ALA A 280 -12.11 -2.26 -1.48
C ALA A 280 -12.70 -2.62 -0.11
N GLY A 281 -12.33 -1.92 0.94
CA GLY A 281 -12.94 -2.04 2.27
C GLY A 281 -14.44 -1.74 2.28
N SER A 282 -14.88 -0.72 1.54
CA SER A 282 -16.32 -0.39 1.43
C SER A 282 -17.10 -1.46 0.65
N GLU A 283 -16.52 -1.99 -0.42
CA GLU A 283 -17.11 -3.10 -1.18
C GLU A 283 -17.30 -4.35 -0.29
N VAL A 284 -16.28 -4.74 0.46
CA VAL A 284 -16.36 -5.86 1.41
C VAL A 284 -17.39 -5.59 2.48
N SER A 285 -17.40 -4.40 3.09
CA SER A 285 -18.36 -4.01 4.12
C SER A 285 -19.82 -4.11 3.66
N ALA A 286 -20.09 -3.69 2.43
CA ALA A 286 -21.41 -3.81 1.81
C ALA A 286 -21.83 -5.29 1.65
N LEU A 287 -20.91 -6.15 1.18
CA LEU A 287 -21.15 -7.59 1.03
C LEU A 287 -21.34 -8.30 2.38
N LEU A 288 -20.73 -7.78 3.45
CA LEU A 288 -20.93 -8.29 4.81
C LEU A 288 -22.26 -7.82 5.42
N GLY A 289 -23.04 -6.98 4.73
CA GLY A 289 -24.30 -6.44 5.20
C GLY A 289 -24.16 -5.44 6.35
N ARG A 290 -23.00 -4.81 6.49
CA ARG A 290 -22.80 -3.74 7.49
C ARG A 290 -23.53 -2.47 7.07
N MET A 291 -24.12 -1.77 8.03
CA MET A 291 -24.75 -0.49 7.77
C MET A 291 -23.71 0.54 7.30
N PRO A 292 -23.87 1.15 6.12
CA PRO A 292 -22.90 2.12 5.63
C PRO A 292 -22.90 3.41 6.47
N SER A 293 -21.75 4.04 6.54
CA SER A 293 -21.59 5.39 7.08
C SER A 293 -21.83 6.47 6.01
N ALA A 294 -21.36 7.69 6.25
CA ALA A 294 -21.51 8.80 5.30
C ALA A 294 -20.95 8.42 3.91
N VAL A 295 -21.66 8.85 2.86
CA VAL A 295 -21.32 8.64 1.44
C VAL A 295 -21.18 7.15 1.04
N GLY A 296 -21.69 6.22 1.85
CA GLY A 296 -21.66 4.78 1.57
C GLY A 296 -20.37 4.07 1.99
N TYR A 297 -19.46 4.75 2.68
CA TYR A 297 -18.25 4.12 3.21
C TYR A 297 -18.52 3.17 4.39
N GLN A 298 -17.56 2.28 4.65
CA GLN A 298 -17.61 1.39 5.81
C GLN A 298 -17.57 2.16 7.14
N PRO A 299 -18.31 1.71 8.16
CA PRO A 299 -18.28 2.35 9.49
C PRO A 299 -16.91 2.20 10.18
N THR A 300 -16.09 1.25 9.73
CA THR A 300 -14.76 0.92 10.23
C THR A 300 -13.62 1.62 9.48
N LEU A 301 -13.93 2.55 8.56
CA LEU A 301 -12.95 3.21 7.69
C LEU A 301 -11.74 3.76 8.49
N ALA A 302 -12.00 4.57 9.50
CA ALA A 302 -10.93 5.19 10.29
C ALA A 302 -10.07 4.15 11.01
N ASN A 303 -10.67 3.07 11.52
CA ASN A 303 -9.94 2.02 12.23
C ASN A 303 -9.09 1.17 11.25
N GLU A 304 -9.63 0.84 10.09
CA GLU A 304 -8.92 0.06 9.06
C GLU A 304 -7.73 0.84 8.50
N LEU A 305 -7.94 2.11 8.18
CA LEU A 305 -6.88 2.99 7.71
C LEU A 305 -5.85 3.24 8.80
N GLY A 306 -6.28 3.55 10.03
CA GLY A 306 -5.40 3.76 11.17
C GLY A 306 -4.55 2.53 11.49
N ALA A 307 -5.11 1.32 11.40
CA ALA A 307 -4.36 0.08 11.61
C ALA A 307 -3.22 -0.12 10.60
N LEU A 308 -3.38 0.36 9.37
CA LEU A 308 -2.32 0.36 8.37
C LEU A 308 -1.32 1.48 8.64
N GLU A 309 -1.80 2.71 8.83
CA GLU A 309 -0.97 3.91 8.93
C GLU A 309 -0.08 3.93 10.18
N GLU A 310 -0.57 3.43 11.31
CA GLU A 310 0.21 3.38 12.56
C GLU A 310 1.39 2.40 12.54
N ARG A 311 1.40 1.45 11.60
CA ARG A 311 2.55 0.56 11.35
C ARG A 311 3.67 1.27 10.60
N ILE A 312 3.35 2.34 9.89
CA ILE A 312 4.29 3.15 9.09
C ILE A 312 4.89 4.21 10.01
N THR A 313 6.07 3.92 10.55
CA THR A 313 6.74 4.81 11.52
C THR A 313 8.24 4.50 11.62
N SER A 314 8.97 5.41 12.26
CA SER A 314 10.34 5.18 12.68
C SER A 314 10.40 4.42 13.99
N THR A 315 11.24 3.40 14.04
CA THR A 315 11.61 2.69 15.26
C THR A 315 13.06 2.96 15.64
N LYS A 316 13.51 2.42 16.77
CA LYS A 316 14.90 2.51 17.19
C LYS A 316 15.85 1.74 16.26
N ASN A 317 15.32 0.80 15.46
CA ASN A 317 16.10 -0.03 14.55
C ASN A 317 16.19 0.56 13.14
N GLY A 318 15.16 1.19 12.67
CA GLY A 318 15.07 1.74 11.30
C GLY A 318 13.76 2.49 11.10
N SER A 319 13.49 2.87 9.86
CA SER A 319 12.29 3.63 9.53
C SER A 319 11.55 3.07 8.31
N ILE A 320 10.24 3.31 8.26
CA ILE A 320 9.45 3.21 7.03
C ILE A 320 8.90 4.60 6.73
N THR A 321 9.35 5.18 5.64
CA THR A 321 8.78 6.42 5.10
C THR A 321 7.84 6.05 3.96
N SER A 322 6.59 6.48 4.01
CA SER A 322 5.63 6.15 2.96
C SER A 322 5.33 7.32 2.05
N VAL A 323 5.23 7.03 0.75
CA VAL A 323 4.70 7.93 -0.26
C VAL A 323 3.43 7.29 -0.80
N GLN A 324 2.30 7.91 -0.53
CA GLN A 324 0.98 7.36 -0.83
C GLN A 324 0.33 8.22 -1.90
N ALA A 325 0.04 7.62 -3.05
CA ALA A 325 -0.78 8.28 -4.04
C ALA A 325 -2.22 8.38 -3.52
N VAL A 326 -2.77 9.57 -3.53
CA VAL A 326 -4.12 9.85 -3.04
C VAL A 326 -4.98 10.32 -4.20
N TYR A 327 -6.04 9.56 -4.48
CA TYR A 327 -7.09 9.98 -5.40
C TYR A 327 -8.19 10.69 -4.61
N VAL A 328 -8.61 11.84 -5.10
CA VAL A 328 -9.69 12.64 -4.50
C VAL A 328 -10.91 12.55 -5.41
N PRO A 329 -11.98 11.83 -5.00
CA PRO A 329 -13.19 11.71 -5.80
C PRO A 329 -13.81 13.09 -6.08
N ALA A 330 -14.09 13.38 -7.35
CA ALA A 330 -14.70 14.64 -7.80
C ALA A 330 -13.97 15.92 -7.31
N ASP A 331 -12.68 15.81 -6.99
CA ASP A 331 -11.87 16.88 -6.38
C ASP A 331 -12.45 17.42 -5.05
N ASP A 332 -13.26 16.61 -4.37
CA ASP A 332 -13.89 16.95 -3.09
C ASP A 332 -13.02 16.48 -1.91
N LEU A 333 -12.27 17.40 -1.33
CA LEU A 333 -11.43 17.17 -0.16
C LEU A 333 -12.24 16.89 1.12
N THR A 334 -13.56 17.13 1.11
CA THR A 334 -14.44 16.86 2.25
C THR A 334 -15.02 15.44 2.24
N ASP A 335 -14.79 14.68 1.16
CA ASP A 335 -15.13 13.26 1.12
C ASP A 335 -14.44 12.49 2.26
N PRO A 336 -15.13 11.57 2.95
CA PRO A 336 -14.60 10.86 4.11
C PRO A 336 -13.27 10.12 3.87
N ALA A 337 -13.02 9.61 2.65
CA ALA A 337 -11.80 8.88 2.35
C ALA A 337 -10.56 9.78 2.30
N PRO A 338 -10.51 10.86 1.49
CA PRO A 338 -9.45 11.84 1.56
C PRO A 338 -9.30 12.45 2.94
N ALA A 339 -10.39 12.86 3.59
CA ALA A 339 -10.37 13.48 4.91
C ALA A 339 -9.70 12.58 5.96
N ALA A 340 -10.05 11.29 5.99
CA ALA A 340 -9.40 10.32 6.87
C ALA A 340 -7.91 10.14 6.54
N THR A 341 -7.56 10.06 5.26
CA THR A 341 -6.17 9.93 4.81
C THR A 341 -5.34 11.15 5.22
N PHE A 342 -5.83 12.37 4.99
CA PHE A 342 -5.14 13.61 5.34
C PHE A 342 -4.79 13.71 6.82
N SER A 343 -5.62 13.15 7.70
CA SER A 343 -5.36 13.20 9.14
C SER A 343 -4.08 12.46 9.55
N HIS A 344 -3.61 11.50 8.74
CA HIS A 344 -2.41 10.73 8.97
C HIS A 344 -1.16 11.29 8.29
N LEU A 345 -1.32 12.18 7.30
CA LEU A 345 -0.20 12.68 6.51
C LEU A 345 0.64 13.72 7.25
N ASP A 346 1.96 13.60 7.11
CA ASP A 346 2.96 14.54 7.63
C ASP A 346 3.36 15.58 6.59
N ALA A 347 3.29 15.23 5.32
CA ALA A 347 3.55 16.13 4.19
C ALA A 347 2.64 15.81 3.02
N THR A 348 2.42 16.81 2.17
CA THR A 348 1.71 16.66 0.90
C THR A 348 2.55 17.21 -0.24
N THR A 349 2.69 16.42 -1.29
CA THR A 349 3.33 16.84 -2.54
C THR A 349 2.28 16.86 -3.64
N VAL A 350 2.03 18.02 -4.19
CA VAL A 350 1.03 18.24 -5.24
C VAL A 350 1.73 18.41 -6.58
N LEU A 351 1.40 17.53 -7.54
CA LEU A 351 1.85 17.64 -8.92
C LEU A 351 0.79 18.37 -9.75
N SER A 352 1.19 19.45 -10.42
CA SER A 352 0.31 20.33 -11.17
C SER A 352 0.44 20.13 -12.68
N ARG A 353 -0.69 20.03 -13.35
CA ARG A 353 -0.73 20.00 -14.82
C ARG A 353 -0.30 21.34 -15.44
N GLU A 354 -0.65 22.45 -14.81
CA GLU A 354 -0.24 23.79 -15.26
C GLU A 354 1.30 23.91 -15.32
N ILE A 355 2.00 23.33 -14.33
CA ILE A 355 3.46 23.32 -14.29
C ILE A 355 4.04 22.40 -15.39
N VAL A 356 3.38 21.26 -15.67
CA VAL A 356 3.74 20.40 -16.82
C VAL A 356 3.62 21.14 -18.15
N GLU A 357 2.56 21.90 -18.33
CA GLU A 357 2.31 22.68 -19.54
C GLU A 357 3.36 23.77 -19.76
N LEU A 358 3.97 24.28 -18.69
CA LEU A 358 5.13 25.18 -18.73
C LEU A 358 6.46 24.45 -19.01
N GLY A 359 6.46 23.11 -19.11
CA GLY A 359 7.66 22.29 -19.33
C GLY A 359 8.59 22.21 -18.11
N ILE A 360 8.10 22.48 -16.92
CA ILE A 360 8.88 22.43 -15.67
C ILE A 360 8.73 21.09 -15.00
N TYR A 361 9.86 20.42 -14.72
CA TYR A 361 9.92 19.12 -14.05
C TYR A 361 10.94 19.08 -12.92
N PRO A 362 10.66 18.35 -11.80
CA PRO A 362 9.36 17.74 -11.49
C PRO A 362 8.26 18.79 -11.36
N ALA A 363 7.06 18.43 -11.76
CA ALA A 363 5.92 19.37 -11.80
C ALA A 363 5.27 19.55 -10.41
N VAL A 364 6.08 19.70 -9.38
CA VAL A 364 5.64 19.94 -8.01
C VAL A 364 5.19 21.38 -7.84
N ASP A 365 3.96 21.58 -7.40
CA ASP A 365 3.44 22.89 -7.04
C ASP A 365 3.99 23.31 -5.66
N PRO A 366 4.88 24.32 -5.60
CA PRO A 366 5.51 24.74 -4.36
C PRO A 366 4.56 25.51 -3.42
N LEU A 367 3.43 26.01 -3.93
CA LEU A 367 2.44 26.73 -3.14
C LEU A 367 1.36 25.80 -2.58
N ALA A 368 1.04 24.74 -3.29
CA ALA A 368 0.04 23.74 -2.88
C ALA A 368 0.65 22.62 -2.02
N SER A 369 1.97 22.40 -2.11
CA SER A 369 2.67 21.37 -1.33
C SER A 369 3.01 21.89 0.07
N THR A 370 2.87 21.01 1.07
CA THR A 370 3.07 21.37 2.48
C THR A 370 3.84 20.28 3.25
N SER A 371 4.49 20.68 4.34
CA SER A 371 5.12 19.75 5.27
C SER A 371 5.03 20.24 6.71
N ARG A 372 4.72 19.33 7.63
CA ARG A 372 4.68 19.63 9.07
C ARG A 372 6.07 19.93 9.65
N ILE A 373 7.12 19.38 9.04
CA ILE A 373 8.49 19.62 9.51
C ILE A 373 9.10 20.91 8.96
N LEU A 374 8.40 21.68 8.11
CA LEU A 374 8.81 23.01 7.70
C LEU A 374 8.59 24.00 8.88
N ASP A 375 9.37 23.81 9.92
CA ASP A 375 9.36 24.53 11.18
C ASP A 375 10.80 24.90 11.56
N PRO A 376 11.11 26.16 11.94
CA PRO A 376 12.46 26.59 12.25
C PRO A 376 13.13 25.80 13.37
N LEU A 377 12.34 25.21 14.29
CA LEU A 377 12.87 24.34 15.35
C LEU A 377 13.36 22.98 14.86
N ILE A 378 12.92 22.54 13.68
CA ILE A 378 13.26 21.23 13.09
C ILE A 378 14.31 21.39 12.01
N ILE A 379 14.06 22.27 11.02
CA ILE A 379 14.92 22.44 9.84
C ILE A 379 15.94 23.56 9.98
N GLY A 380 15.86 24.35 11.05
CA GLY A 380 16.70 25.52 11.27
C GLY A 380 16.13 26.81 10.65
N GLU A 381 16.53 27.95 11.21
CA GLU A 381 16.00 29.27 10.81
C GLU A 381 16.39 29.67 9.38
N GLU A 382 17.58 29.31 8.92
CA GLU A 382 18.05 29.68 7.59
C GLU A 382 17.23 29.00 6.51
N HIS A 383 17.06 27.67 6.58
CA HIS A 383 16.21 26.90 5.66
C HIS A 383 14.78 27.44 5.66
N TYR A 384 14.20 27.65 6.84
CA TYR A 384 12.84 28.15 6.98
C TYR A 384 12.66 29.53 6.31
N LYS A 385 13.60 30.47 6.55
CA LYS A 385 13.54 31.81 5.93
C LYS A 385 13.65 31.74 4.41
N VAL A 386 14.55 30.91 3.88
CA VAL A 386 14.70 30.74 2.43
C VAL A 386 13.42 30.13 1.82
N ALA A 387 12.88 29.08 2.43
CA ALA A 387 11.66 28.44 1.95
C ALA A 387 10.47 29.42 1.93
N ARG A 388 10.29 30.18 3.01
CA ARG A 388 9.22 31.20 3.09
C ARG A 388 9.42 32.32 2.10
N GLY A 389 10.65 32.82 1.93
CA GLY A 389 10.94 33.85 0.93
C GLY A 389 10.65 33.39 -0.50
N VAL A 390 10.97 32.15 -0.84
CA VAL A 390 10.62 31.56 -2.14
C VAL A 390 9.10 31.49 -2.32
N GLN A 391 8.37 31.01 -1.29
CA GLN A 391 6.91 30.95 -1.34
C GLN A 391 6.27 32.33 -1.50
N GLU A 392 6.76 33.35 -0.81
CA GLU A 392 6.26 34.71 -0.90
C GLU A 392 6.45 35.29 -2.32
N ILE A 393 7.63 35.10 -2.93
CA ILE A 393 7.91 35.55 -4.30
C ILE A 393 6.99 34.83 -5.30
N LEU A 394 6.84 33.51 -5.19
CA LEU A 394 5.99 32.71 -6.07
C LEU A 394 4.50 33.09 -5.90
N GLN A 395 4.06 33.33 -4.67
CA GLN A 395 2.70 33.78 -4.40
C GLN A 395 2.45 35.15 -5.01
N ARG A 396 3.39 36.07 -4.84
CA ARG A 396 3.30 37.41 -5.44
C ARG A 396 3.27 37.32 -6.95
N TYR A 397 4.12 36.53 -7.56
CA TYR A 397 4.09 36.29 -9.01
C TYR A 397 2.73 35.77 -9.48
N LYS A 398 2.15 34.79 -8.76
CA LYS A 398 0.83 34.23 -9.09
C LYS A 398 -0.28 35.29 -9.03
N GLU A 399 -0.26 36.18 -8.04
CA GLU A 399 -1.20 37.32 -7.95
C GLU A 399 -1.07 38.30 -9.08
N LEU A 400 0.14 38.50 -9.61
CA LEU A 400 0.42 39.43 -10.69
C LEU A 400 0.18 38.82 -12.08
N GLN A 401 0.04 37.52 -12.22
CA GLN A 401 -0.12 36.85 -13.52
C GLN A 401 -1.31 37.40 -14.33
N ASP A 402 -2.45 37.60 -13.68
CA ASP A 402 -3.65 38.16 -14.34
C ASP A 402 -3.42 39.60 -14.79
N ILE A 403 -2.70 40.40 -14.01
CA ILE A 403 -2.35 41.79 -14.32
C ILE A 403 -1.38 41.80 -15.50
N ILE A 404 -0.34 40.97 -15.49
CA ILE A 404 0.64 40.84 -16.56
C ILE A 404 -0.02 40.40 -17.87
N ALA A 405 -0.96 39.42 -17.80
CA ALA A 405 -1.67 38.93 -18.97
C ALA A 405 -2.59 39.97 -19.62
N ILE A 406 -3.18 40.88 -18.84
CA ILE A 406 -4.15 41.86 -19.31
C ILE A 406 -3.46 43.17 -19.69
N LEU A 407 -2.55 43.67 -18.87
CA LEU A 407 -1.97 45.02 -18.97
C LEU A 407 -0.52 45.01 -19.47
N GLY A 408 0.17 43.87 -19.42
CA GLY A 408 1.60 43.77 -19.74
C GLY A 408 2.51 44.06 -18.54
N MET A 409 3.77 43.66 -18.65
CA MET A 409 4.77 43.85 -17.58
C MET A 409 5.11 45.34 -17.33
N GLU A 410 4.87 46.21 -18.30
CA GLU A 410 5.19 47.65 -18.22
C GLU A 410 4.31 48.40 -17.21
N GLU A 411 3.16 47.85 -16.84
CA GLU A 411 2.22 48.44 -15.87
C GLU A 411 2.49 47.98 -14.42
N LEU A 412 3.50 47.14 -14.20
CA LEU A 412 3.91 46.73 -12.85
C LEU A 412 4.62 47.88 -12.12
N GLY A 413 4.36 48.01 -10.83
CA GLY A 413 5.11 48.94 -9.98
C GLY A 413 6.59 48.53 -9.84
N GLU A 414 7.46 49.47 -9.47
CA GLU A 414 8.89 49.23 -9.29
C GLU A 414 9.23 48.09 -8.32
N ALA A 415 8.31 47.77 -7.39
CA ALA A 415 8.49 46.66 -6.42
C ALA A 415 8.11 45.30 -6.99
N ASP A 416 7.36 45.26 -8.10
CA ASP A 416 6.80 44.02 -8.71
C ASP A 416 7.45 43.74 -10.08
N SER A 417 8.27 44.63 -10.61
CA SER A 417 9.04 44.47 -11.84
C SER A 417 10.47 43.98 -11.53
#